data_f385eaa9a54198b5c626086b6a58f4e8
#
_entry.id   f385eaa9a54198b5c626086b6a58f4e8
#
_cell.length_a   1.000
_cell.length_b   1.000
_cell.length_c   1.000
_cell.angle_alpha   90.00
_cell.angle_beta   90.00
_cell.angle_gamma   90.00
#
_symmetry.space_group_name_H-M   'P 1'
#
loop_
_entity.id
_entity.type
_entity.pdbx_description
1 polymer ?
#
loop_
_entity_poly.entity_id
_entity_poly.type
_entity_poly.pdbx_seq_one_letter_code
_entity_poly.pdbx_strand_id
1 'polypeptide(L)'
;MSAGERNWGAAFKDQMAHNFSRQMSIVGSTTSLALDRNNVTLDPISTDRWGRPAIRVTYRDHDDDLAMAGFLQDRAMELFDAAGATKSWRLPLHPSTSGVHLLGTCRMGDDPTSSVVDKYHRSHDVPNLFLCDGSSLVTSGRGQPTMTIMALAFRAAEHIKAAAKAGDI
;
A
#
# COMPACT_ATOMS: atom_id res chain seq x y z
N MET A 1 -20.60 -6.32 11.71
CA MET A 1 -21.68 -7.35 11.87
C MET A 1 -21.04 -8.70 11.68
N SER A 2 -21.43 -9.69 12.49
CA SER A 2 -20.97 -11.05 12.30
C SER A 2 -21.57 -11.66 11.02
N ALA A 3 -20.85 -12.61 10.43
CA ALA A 3 -21.35 -13.32 9.24
C ALA A 3 -22.70 -13.99 9.53
N GLY A 4 -23.68 -13.80 8.66
CA GLY A 4 -25.03 -14.40 8.77
C GLY A 4 -26.08 -13.55 9.47
N GLU A 5 -25.74 -12.39 10.03
CA GLU A 5 -26.74 -11.46 10.58
C GLU A 5 -27.42 -10.66 9.46
N ARG A 6 -28.75 -10.46 9.59
CA ARG A 6 -29.48 -9.61 8.65
C ARG A 6 -29.03 -8.16 8.78
N ASN A 7 -28.84 -7.48 7.65
CA ASN A 7 -28.42 -6.08 7.57
C ASN A 7 -29.58 -5.12 7.23
N TRP A 8 -30.82 -5.50 7.57
CA TRP A 8 -32.03 -4.73 7.31
C TRP A 8 -33.16 -5.08 8.30
N GLY A 9 -34.17 -4.24 8.36
CA GLY A 9 -35.34 -4.43 9.20
C GLY A 9 -35.22 -3.83 10.61
N ALA A 10 -36.27 -3.99 11.44
CA ALA A 10 -36.32 -3.42 12.79
C ALA A 10 -35.24 -4.00 13.70
N ALA A 11 -35.05 -5.32 13.70
CA ALA A 11 -34.04 -5.99 14.50
C ALA A 11 -32.60 -5.50 14.18
N PHE A 12 -32.30 -5.20 12.90
CA PHE A 12 -31.03 -4.60 12.52
C PHE A 12 -30.86 -3.19 13.11
N LYS A 13 -31.89 -2.35 13.08
CA LYS A 13 -31.88 -1.00 13.66
C LYS A 13 -31.66 -1.04 15.17
N ASP A 14 -32.33 -1.94 15.86
CA ASP A 14 -32.20 -2.12 17.31
C ASP A 14 -30.76 -2.59 17.65
N GLN A 15 -30.24 -3.54 16.89
CA GLN A 15 -28.86 -4.01 17.05
C GLN A 15 -27.83 -2.90 16.79
N MET A 16 -28.03 -2.09 15.75
CA MET A 16 -27.17 -0.95 15.46
C MET A 16 -27.20 0.07 16.60
N ALA A 17 -28.37 0.42 17.11
CA ALA A 17 -28.52 1.33 18.24
C ALA A 17 -27.84 0.78 19.49
N HIS A 18 -28.02 -0.53 19.79
CA HIS A 18 -27.38 -1.19 20.92
C HIS A 18 -25.85 -1.21 20.81
N ASN A 19 -25.31 -1.51 19.62
CA ASN A 19 -23.89 -1.73 19.42
C ASN A 19 -23.12 -0.43 19.17
N PHE A 20 -23.76 0.67 18.81
CA PHE A 20 -23.12 1.91 18.36
C PHE A 20 -22.00 2.41 19.30
N SER A 21 -22.24 2.34 20.62
CA SER A 21 -21.26 2.74 21.65
C SER A 21 -20.56 1.55 22.33
N ARG A 22 -20.78 0.32 21.87
CA ARG A 22 -20.31 -0.92 22.53
C ARG A 22 -19.48 -1.80 21.61
N GLN A 23 -19.22 -1.34 20.39
CA GLN A 23 -18.44 -2.09 19.41
C GLN A 23 -17.08 -1.45 19.21
N MET A 24 -16.05 -2.28 19.14
CA MET A 24 -14.69 -1.88 18.81
C MET A 24 -14.19 -2.71 17.62
N SER A 25 -13.33 -2.14 16.80
CA SER A 25 -12.62 -2.84 15.73
C SER A 25 -11.12 -2.69 15.94
N ILE A 26 -10.39 -3.79 15.74
CA ILE A 26 -8.93 -3.78 15.67
C ILE A 26 -8.56 -4.00 14.21
N VAL A 27 -7.78 -3.08 13.67
CA VAL A 27 -7.25 -3.16 12.31
C VAL A 27 -5.73 -3.28 12.41
N GLY A 28 -5.18 -4.36 11.88
CA GLY A 28 -3.75 -4.57 11.77
C GLY A 28 -3.30 -4.38 10.33
N SER A 29 -2.23 -3.62 10.12
CA SER A 29 -1.59 -3.48 8.82
C SER A 29 -0.31 -4.28 8.79
N THR A 30 -0.08 -5.02 7.72
CA THR A 30 1.15 -5.75 7.44
C THR A 30 1.91 -5.08 6.31
N THR A 31 3.20 -5.36 6.20
CA THR A 31 4.01 -4.96 5.05
C THR A 31 3.98 -6.08 4.03
N SER A 32 3.61 -5.76 2.80
CA SER A 32 3.70 -6.72 1.69
C SER A 32 5.13 -6.85 1.19
N LEU A 33 5.52 -8.06 0.79
CA LEU A 33 6.82 -8.31 0.19
C LEU A 33 6.96 -7.62 -1.17
N ALA A 34 8.13 -7.01 -1.41
CA ALA A 34 8.48 -6.46 -2.71
C ALA A 34 8.86 -7.62 -3.65
N LEU A 35 8.02 -7.89 -4.64
CA LEU A 35 8.16 -9.01 -5.57
C LEU A 35 8.13 -8.50 -7.01
N ASP A 36 9.03 -8.94 -7.87
CA ASP A 36 9.12 -8.51 -9.28
C ASP A 36 7.86 -8.87 -10.08
N ARG A 37 7.12 -9.91 -9.68
CA ARG A 37 5.83 -10.26 -10.29
C ARG A 37 4.73 -9.23 -10.04
N ASN A 38 4.88 -8.40 -8.98
CA ASN A 38 3.97 -7.30 -8.67
C ASN A 38 4.50 -6.05 -9.38
N ASN A 39 3.95 -5.76 -10.56
CA ASN A 39 4.49 -4.73 -11.44
C ASN A 39 3.41 -3.93 -12.17
N VAL A 40 3.83 -2.85 -12.76
CA VAL A 40 3.02 -2.02 -13.66
C VAL A 40 3.64 -2.09 -15.05
N THR A 41 2.85 -2.53 -16.03
CA THR A 41 3.26 -2.67 -17.42
C THR A 41 2.27 -2.01 -18.35
N LEU A 42 2.58 -1.97 -19.63
CA LEU A 42 1.62 -1.60 -20.67
C LEU A 42 0.87 -2.85 -21.13
N ASP A 43 -0.45 -2.75 -21.29
CA ASP A 43 -1.25 -3.85 -21.81
C ASP A 43 -0.98 -4.02 -23.31
N PRO A 44 -0.67 -5.25 -23.79
CA PRO A 44 -0.34 -5.48 -25.19
C PRO A 44 -1.55 -5.42 -26.13
N ILE A 45 -2.76 -5.46 -25.60
CA ILE A 45 -4.00 -5.58 -26.40
C ILE A 45 -4.90 -4.37 -26.18
N SER A 46 -5.11 -3.98 -24.94
CA SER A 46 -6.05 -2.93 -24.55
C SER A 46 -5.43 -1.56 -24.73
N THR A 47 -6.20 -0.62 -25.25
CA THR A 47 -5.79 0.79 -25.40
C THR A 47 -6.71 1.72 -24.61
N ASP A 48 -6.18 2.88 -24.26
CA ASP A 48 -6.96 3.97 -23.71
C ASP A 48 -7.80 4.67 -24.81
N ARG A 49 -8.60 5.67 -24.40
CA ARG A 49 -9.44 6.45 -25.34
C ARG A 49 -8.65 7.23 -26.40
N TRP A 50 -7.34 7.35 -26.27
CA TRP A 50 -6.46 8.03 -27.22
C TRP A 50 -5.64 7.07 -28.08
N GLY A 51 -5.90 5.76 -27.97
CA GLY A 51 -5.21 4.71 -28.71
C GLY A 51 -3.82 4.35 -28.17
N ARG A 52 -3.46 4.80 -26.96
CA ARG A 52 -2.20 4.41 -26.31
C ARG A 52 -2.42 3.13 -25.51
N PRO A 53 -1.40 2.26 -25.36
CA PRO A 53 -1.49 1.08 -24.52
C PRO A 53 -2.01 1.41 -23.12
N ALA A 54 -3.00 0.67 -22.64
CA ALA A 54 -3.55 0.84 -21.31
C ALA A 54 -2.53 0.42 -20.23
N ILE A 55 -2.61 1.03 -19.04
CA ILE A 55 -1.80 0.61 -17.89
C ILE A 55 -2.35 -0.71 -17.35
N ARG A 56 -1.48 -1.69 -17.21
CA ARG A 56 -1.76 -2.99 -16.59
C ARG A 56 -1.05 -3.10 -15.25
N VAL A 57 -1.82 -3.23 -14.18
CA VAL A 57 -1.30 -3.48 -12.82
C VAL A 57 -1.45 -4.96 -12.50
N THR A 58 -0.33 -5.61 -12.19
CA THR A 58 -0.30 -7.00 -11.73
C THR A 58 0.09 -7.01 -10.26
N TYR A 59 -0.79 -7.57 -9.40
CA TYR A 59 -0.54 -7.68 -7.98
C TYR A 59 -1.10 -8.99 -7.42
N ARG A 60 -0.30 -9.64 -6.56
CA ARG A 60 -0.72 -10.80 -5.77
C ARG A 60 0.07 -10.82 -4.47
N ASP A 61 -0.63 -10.95 -3.34
CA ASP A 61 -0.01 -11.15 -2.04
C ASP A 61 0.87 -12.42 -2.04
N HIS A 62 1.92 -12.39 -1.24
CA HIS A 62 2.70 -13.58 -0.91
C HIS A 62 2.00 -14.38 0.18
N ASP A 63 2.28 -15.68 0.26
CA ASP A 63 1.69 -16.54 1.29
C ASP A 63 2.10 -16.08 2.69
N ASP A 64 3.31 -15.52 2.85
CA ASP A 64 3.79 -14.96 4.12
C ASP A 64 3.00 -13.70 4.52
N ASP A 65 2.56 -12.87 3.55
CA ASP A 65 1.72 -11.69 3.82
C ASP A 65 0.39 -12.14 4.42
N LEU A 66 -0.22 -13.19 3.86
CA LEU A 66 -1.46 -13.77 4.35
C LEU A 66 -1.27 -14.48 5.71
N ALA A 67 -0.16 -15.19 5.89
CA ALA A 67 0.18 -15.81 7.17
C ALA A 67 0.36 -14.77 8.29
N MET A 68 1.03 -13.65 8.00
CA MET A 68 1.18 -12.54 8.94
C MET A 68 -0.18 -11.90 9.28
N ALA A 69 -1.06 -11.70 8.30
CA ALA A 69 -2.40 -11.19 8.54
C ALA A 69 -3.22 -12.14 9.44
N GLY A 70 -3.11 -13.45 9.24
CA GLY A 70 -3.70 -14.48 10.10
C GLY A 70 -3.18 -14.40 11.53
N PHE A 71 -1.87 -14.30 11.70
CA PHE A 71 -1.25 -14.12 13.02
C PHE A 71 -1.75 -12.87 13.74
N LEU A 72 -1.88 -11.73 13.05
CA LEU A 72 -2.43 -10.51 13.65
C LEU A 72 -3.89 -10.67 14.07
N GLN A 73 -4.68 -11.39 13.27
CA GLN A 73 -6.07 -11.70 13.67
C GLN A 73 -6.12 -12.55 14.95
N ASP A 74 -5.21 -13.53 15.10
CA ASP A 74 -5.14 -14.34 16.32
C ASP A 74 -4.83 -13.46 17.54
N ARG A 75 -3.83 -12.59 17.43
CA ARG A 75 -3.49 -11.65 18.51
C ARG A 75 -4.64 -10.67 18.83
N ALA A 76 -5.36 -10.19 17.83
CA ALA A 76 -6.52 -9.34 18.03
C ALA A 76 -7.66 -10.07 18.77
N MET A 77 -7.88 -11.34 18.47
CA MET A 77 -8.89 -12.14 19.18
C MET A 77 -8.52 -12.34 20.65
N GLU A 78 -7.26 -12.67 20.94
CA GLU A 78 -6.76 -12.78 22.32
C GLU A 78 -6.91 -11.47 23.09
N LEU A 79 -6.68 -10.33 22.43
CA LEU A 79 -6.86 -9.02 23.04
C LEU A 79 -8.33 -8.75 23.36
N PHE A 80 -9.26 -9.11 22.47
CA PHE A 80 -10.69 -9.00 22.75
C PHE A 80 -11.14 -9.88 23.91
N ASP A 81 -10.65 -11.12 23.97
CA ASP A 81 -10.96 -12.04 25.07
C ASP A 81 -10.43 -11.49 26.41
N ALA A 82 -9.18 -11.00 26.42
CA ALA A 82 -8.58 -10.39 27.62
C ALA A 82 -9.28 -9.09 28.05
N ALA A 83 -9.84 -8.35 27.10
CA ALA A 83 -10.64 -7.15 27.35
C ALA A 83 -12.08 -7.45 27.82
N GLY A 84 -12.49 -8.71 27.88
CA GLY A 84 -13.83 -9.13 28.32
C GLY A 84 -14.91 -8.91 27.25
N ALA A 85 -14.56 -8.98 25.97
CA ALA A 85 -15.54 -8.89 24.91
C ALA A 85 -16.55 -10.04 24.99
N THR A 86 -17.83 -9.74 24.99
CA THR A 86 -18.91 -10.74 25.07
C THR A 86 -19.16 -11.44 23.72
N LYS A 87 -18.73 -10.82 22.63
CA LYS A 87 -18.81 -11.36 21.27
C LYS A 87 -17.68 -10.79 20.43
N SER A 88 -16.91 -11.65 19.79
CA SER A 88 -15.85 -11.27 18.85
C SER A 88 -15.94 -12.11 17.59
N TRP A 89 -15.45 -11.57 16.48
CA TRP A 89 -15.38 -12.31 15.20
C TRP A 89 -14.26 -11.76 14.32
N ARG A 90 -13.77 -12.60 13.43
CA ARG A 90 -12.78 -12.24 12.42
C ARG A 90 -13.47 -11.84 11.12
N LEU A 91 -12.90 -10.89 10.41
CA LEU A 91 -13.23 -10.70 9.01
C LEU A 91 -12.48 -11.74 8.17
N PRO A 92 -13.08 -12.26 7.09
CA PRO A 92 -12.37 -13.15 6.18
C PRO A 92 -11.09 -12.48 5.66
N LEU A 93 -10.00 -13.24 5.63
CA LEU A 93 -8.79 -12.81 4.92
C LEU A 93 -9.04 -13.00 3.42
N HIS A 94 -8.95 -11.94 2.69
CA HIS A 94 -9.02 -11.95 1.23
C HIS A 94 -7.69 -11.44 0.68
N PRO A 95 -7.22 -11.98 -0.46
CA PRO A 95 -6.13 -11.36 -1.19
C PRO A 95 -6.40 -9.89 -1.42
N SER A 96 -5.41 -9.06 -1.22
CA SER A 96 -5.55 -7.61 -1.37
C SER A 96 -5.87 -7.26 -2.81
N THR A 97 -6.96 -6.53 -3.03
CA THR A 97 -7.32 -5.97 -4.34
C THR A 97 -7.06 -4.47 -4.41
N SER A 98 -6.67 -3.88 -3.29
CA SER A 98 -6.36 -2.45 -3.19
C SER A 98 -5.40 -2.21 -2.04
N GLY A 99 -4.55 -1.21 -2.18
CA GLY A 99 -3.66 -0.74 -1.13
C GLY A 99 -3.72 0.77 -1.00
N VAL A 100 -3.43 1.27 0.20
CA VAL A 100 -3.40 2.72 0.49
C VAL A 100 -1.97 3.26 0.55
N HIS A 101 -0.96 2.40 0.66
CA HIS A 101 0.46 2.74 0.69
C HIS A 101 1.18 2.00 -0.44
N LEU A 102 0.85 2.36 -1.70
CA LEU A 102 1.44 1.75 -2.88
C LEU A 102 2.85 2.29 -3.10
N LEU A 103 3.85 1.40 -3.10
CA LEU A 103 5.27 1.73 -3.14
C LEU A 103 6.02 0.78 -4.08
N GLY A 104 7.26 1.15 -4.45
CA GLY A 104 8.24 0.25 -5.03
C GLY A 104 8.22 0.06 -6.55
N THR A 105 7.25 0.62 -7.28
CA THR A 105 7.18 0.46 -8.75
C THR A 105 8.31 1.15 -9.51
N CYS A 106 8.95 2.18 -8.91
CA CYS A 106 10.11 2.88 -9.44
C CYS A 106 11.21 2.93 -8.38
N ARG A 107 11.50 1.78 -7.75
CA ARG A 107 12.41 1.68 -6.61
C ARG A 107 13.76 2.36 -6.84
N MET A 108 14.22 3.06 -5.81
CA MET A 108 15.55 3.68 -5.84
C MET A 108 16.67 2.68 -5.54
N GLY A 109 17.85 2.96 -6.08
CA GLY A 109 19.07 2.20 -5.84
C GLY A 109 20.24 2.76 -6.63
N ASP A 110 21.43 2.29 -6.33
CA ASP A 110 22.66 2.73 -7.00
C ASP A 110 22.94 1.92 -8.29
N ASP A 111 22.35 0.75 -8.43
CA ASP A 111 22.54 -0.14 -9.58
C ASP A 111 21.36 0.00 -10.57
N PRO A 112 21.58 0.55 -11.78
CA PRO A 112 20.57 0.72 -12.80
C PRO A 112 19.97 -0.59 -13.32
N THR A 113 20.62 -1.74 -13.10
CA THR A 113 20.09 -3.05 -13.50
C THR A 113 19.00 -3.56 -12.56
N SER A 114 18.92 -3.01 -11.34
CA SER A 114 17.99 -3.44 -10.29
C SER A 114 17.15 -2.30 -9.70
N SER A 115 17.31 -1.07 -10.19
CA SER A 115 16.59 0.11 -9.74
C SER A 115 16.19 1.01 -10.91
N VAL A 116 15.21 1.88 -10.67
CA VAL A 116 14.68 2.81 -11.70
C VAL A 116 15.25 4.22 -11.51
N VAL A 117 15.43 4.63 -10.27
CA VAL A 117 15.95 5.96 -9.91
C VAL A 117 17.11 5.86 -8.94
N ASP A 118 17.98 6.86 -8.96
CA ASP A 118 19.06 7.02 -8.01
C ASP A 118 18.56 7.57 -6.65
N LYS A 119 19.50 7.78 -5.72
CA LYS A 119 19.24 8.36 -4.39
C LYS A 119 18.63 9.77 -4.40
N TYR A 120 18.68 10.48 -5.51
CA TYR A 120 18.07 11.80 -5.71
C TYR A 120 16.78 11.74 -6.53
N HIS A 121 16.23 10.56 -6.73
CA HIS A 121 15.03 10.30 -7.53
C HIS A 121 15.18 10.55 -9.04
N ARG A 122 16.42 10.70 -9.53
CA ARG A 122 16.71 10.85 -10.94
C ARG A 122 16.65 9.49 -11.63
N SER A 123 15.92 9.40 -12.74
CA SER A 123 15.88 8.18 -13.56
C SER A 123 17.27 7.83 -14.09
N HIS A 124 17.62 6.53 -14.03
CA HIS A 124 18.86 6.05 -14.63
C HIS A 124 18.82 6.13 -16.16
N ASP A 125 17.65 5.93 -16.78
CA ASP A 125 17.51 5.88 -18.25
C ASP A 125 17.24 7.26 -18.86
N VAL A 126 16.61 8.19 -18.11
CA VAL A 126 16.20 9.50 -18.61
C VAL A 126 16.75 10.60 -17.69
N PRO A 127 17.89 11.21 -18.06
CA PRO A 127 18.66 12.08 -17.16
C PRO A 127 17.95 13.34 -16.68
N ASN A 128 16.91 13.79 -17.34
CA ASN A 128 16.08 14.95 -16.95
C ASN A 128 14.72 14.58 -16.36
N LEU A 129 14.51 13.29 -16.00
CA LEU A 129 13.29 12.81 -15.36
C LEU A 129 13.55 12.49 -13.88
N PHE A 130 12.70 13.01 -13.01
CA PHE A 130 12.73 12.75 -11.57
C PHE A 130 11.37 12.20 -11.10
N LEU A 131 11.38 11.15 -10.29
CA LEU A 131 10.19 10.47 -9.77
C LEU A 131 10.14 10.64 -8.25
N CYS A 132 9.46 11.70 -7.77
CA CYS A 132 9.48 12.15 -6.38
C CYS A 132 8.24 11.74 -5.58
N ASP A 133 7.82 10.49 -5.71
CA ASP A 133 6.67 9.95 -4.99
C ASP A 133 7.01 8.63 -4.27
N GLY A 134 6.00 7.96 -3.72
CA GLY A 134 6.18 6.72 -2.98
C GLY A 134 6.71 5.55 -3.81
N SER A 135 6.62 5.61 -5.13
CA SER A 135 7.11 4.53 -6.01
C SER A 135 8.61 4.28 -5.89
N SER A 136 9.38 5.29 -5.47
CA SER A 136 10.83 5.19 -5.25
C SER A 136 11.22 4.42 -3.98
N LEU A 137 10.33 4.27 -3.01
CA LEU A 137 10.59 3.48 -1.81
C LEU A 137 10.49 1.99 -2.11
N VAL A 138 11.50 1.22 -1.71
CA VAL A 138 11.56 -0.23 -1.97
C VAL A 138 10.48 -0.97 -1.20
N THR A 139 10.28 -0.59 0.07
CA THR A 139 9.25 -1.17 0.96
C THR A 139 8.62 -0.07 1.79
N SER A 140 7.41 -0.31 2.30
CA SER A 140 6.73 0.64 3.19
C SER A 140 7.32 0.66 4.61
N GLY A 141 8.06 -0.36 5.00
CA GLY A 141 8.38 -0.56 6.40
C GLY A 141 7.09 -0.66 7.24
N ARG A 142 7.19 -0.29 8.50
CA ARG A 142 6.05 -0.20 9.39
C ARG A 142 5.56 1.24 9.48
N GLY A 143 4.34 1.52 9.05
CA GLY A 143 3.70 2.80 9.34
C GLY A 143 3.39 3.63 8.10
N GLN A 144 3.18 4.92 8.33
CA GLN A 144 2.71 5.86 7.32
C GLN A 144 3.90 6.43 6.52
N PRO A 145 4.03 6.17 5.21
CA PRO A 145 5.21 6.58 4.44
C PRO A 145 5.21 8.06 4.05
N THR A 146 4.09 8.77 4.18
CA THR A 146 3.88 10.11 3.62
C THR A 146 4.96 11.11 4.04
N MET A 147 5.30 11.16 5.33
CA MET A 147 6.32 12.12 5.81
C MET A 147 7.72 11.81 5.24
N THR A 148 8.05 10.53 5.08
CA THR A 148 9.30 10.10 4.43
C THR A 148 9.30 10.49 2.96
N ILE A 149 8.20 10.26 2.23
CA ILE A 149 8.04 10.67 0.82
C ILE A 149 8.26 12.18 0.68
N MET A 150 7.62 12.98 1.54
CA MET A 150 7.77 14.45 1.52
C MET A 150 9.21 14.87 1.80
N ALA A 151 9.87 14.30 2.80
CA ALA A 151 11.27 14.62 3.12
C ALA A 151 12.21 14.29 1.96
N LEU A 152 12.01 13.15 1.30
CA LEU A 152 12.77 12.76 0.13
C LEU A 152 12.51 13.67 -1.08
N ALA A 153 11.26 14.09 -1.29
CA ALA A 153 10.92 15.05 -2.34
C ALA A 153 11.58 16.42 -2.12
N PHE A 154 11.65 16.92 -0.88
CA PHE A 154 12.42 18.13 -0.57
C PHE A 154 13.90 17.97 -0.90
N ARG A 155 14.52 16.85 -0.53
CA ARG A 155 15.91 16.54 -0.87
C ARG A 155 16.13 16.50 -2.39
N ALA A 156 15.24 15.87 -3.13
CA ALA A 156 15.30 15.83 -4.60
C ALA A 156 15.16 17.24 -5.20
N ALA A 157 14.25 18.07 -4.70
CA ALA A 157 14.07 19.44 -5.17
C ALA A 157 15.33 20.31 -4.96
N GLU A 158 16.02 20.18 -3.83
CA GLU A 158 17.29 20.86 -3.59
C GLU A 158 18.37 20.41 -4.57
N HIS A 159 18.44 19.10 -4.84
CA HIS A 159 19.38 18.55 -5.83
C HIS A 159 19.07 19.06 -7.24
N ILE A 160 17.81 19.03 -7.68
CA ILE A 160 17.37 19.57 -8.97
C ILE A 160 17.76 21.04 -9.11
N LYS A 161 17.50 21.85 -8.07
CA LYS A 161 17.88 23.27 -8.05
C LYS A 161 19.39 23.48 -8.20
N ALA A 162 20.19 22.64 -7.54
CA ALA A 162 21.66 22.72 -7.64
C ALA A 162 22.15 22.30 -9.03
N ALA A 163 21.62 21.21 -9.58
CA ALA A 163 21.98 20.69 -10.91
C ALA A 163 21.58 21.69 -12.02
N ALA A 164 20.39 22.28 -11.92
CA ALA A 164 19.96 23.33 -12.88
C ALA A 164 20.86 24.58 -12.85
N LYS A 165 21.34 25.00 -11.67
CA LYS A 165 22.30 26.11 -11.57
C LYS A 165 23.67 25.77 -12.13
N ALA A 166 24.08 24.50 -12.07
CA ALA A 166 25.35 24.01 -12.64
C ALA A 166 25.26 23.78 -14.16
N GLY A 167 24.06 23.75 -14.74
CA GLY A 167 23.85 23.41 -16.15
C GLY A 167 23.87 21.91 -16.44
N ASP A 168 23.66 21.08 -15.41
CA ASP A 168 23.67 19.61 -15.51
C ASP A 168 22.32 19.03 -15.95
N ILE A 169 21.25 19.84 -15.94
CA ILE A 169 19.90 19.53 -16.40
C ILE A 169 19.23 20.74 -17.01
#